data_127f4afed20751e2faf6cdc74522e733
#
_entry.id   127f4afed20751e2faf6cdc74522e733
#
_cell.length_a   1.000
_cell.length_b   1.000
_cell.length_c   1.000
_cell.angle_alpha   90.00
_cell.angle_beta   90.00
_cell.angle_gamma   90.00
#
_symmetry.space_group_name_H-M   'P 1'
#
loop_
_entity.id
_entity.type
_entity.pdbx_description
1 polymer ?
#
loop_
_entity_poly.entity_id
_entity_poly.type
_entity_poly.pdbx_seq_one_letter_code
_entity_poly.pdbx_strand_id
1 'polypeptide(L)'
;VHRGAGAYICGEETGLIESLEGKRPYPRIKPPYFPAVLGLYMCPTIVNNVETLCNVRHVLEMGGDAYASLGTTANTGTRIV
;
A
#
# COMPACT_ATOMS: atom_id res chain seq x y z
N VAL A 1 -10.19 -7.33 11.14
CA VAL A 1 -10.54 -6.07 10.45
C VAL A 1 -10.44 -4.91 11.42
N HIS A 2 -9.76 -3.87 11.02
CA HIS A 2 -9.62 -2.65 11.81
C HIS A 2 -10.19 -1.46 11.03
N ARG A 3 -11.07 -0.68 11.65
CA ARG A 3 -11.69 0.50 11.02
C ARG A 3 -10.97 1.77 11.46
N GLY A 4 -10.51 2.53 10.48
CA GLY A 4 -9.94 3.85 10.76
C GLY A 4 -11.02 4.94 10.85
N ALA A 5 -10.59 6.16 11.18
CA ALA A 5 -11.46 7.32 11.29
C ALA A 5 -11.49 8.20 10.02
N GLY A 6 -10.88 7.75 8.93
CA GLY A 6 -10.91 8.44 7.63
C GLY A 6 -9.85 9.53 7.44
N ALA A 7 -8.81 9.57 8.26
CA ALA A 7 -7.73 10.53 8.07
C ALA A 7 -6.88 10.19 6.84
N TYR A 8 -6.69 11.16 5.94
CA TYR A 8 -5.93 10.98 4.71
C TYR A 8 -4.47 10.54 4.96
N ILE A 9 -3.82 11.09 5.99
CA ILE A 9 -2.43 10.76 6.33
C ILE A 9 -2.23 9.29 6.68
N CYS A 10 -3.27 8.56 7.05
CA CYS A 10 -3.20 7.12 7.26
C CYS A 10 -2.90 6.34 5.97
N GLY A 11 -2.93 6.98 4.81
CA GLY A 11 -2.49 6.40 3.54
C GLY A 11 -0.97 6.26 3.44
N GLU A 12 -0.19 7.00 4.24
CA GLU A 12 1.25 6.80 4.35
C GLU A 12 1.50 5.53 5.17
N GLU A 13 2.39 4.64 4.69
CA GLU A 13 2.53 3.29 5.25
C GLU A 13 2.88 3.25 6.74
N THR A 14 3.80 4.10 7.20
CA THR A 14 4.18 4.14 8.62
C THR A 14 3.14 4.84 9.48
N GLY A 15 2.44 5.83 8.92
CA GLY A 15 1.29 6.45 9.57
C GLY A 15 0.13 5.46 9.74
N LEU A 16 -0.10 4.61 8.73
CA LEU A 16 -1.08 3.54 8.81
C LEU A 16 -0.75 2.56 9.94
N ILE A 17 0.50 2.15 10.05
CA ILE A 17 0.98 1.25 11.11
C ILE A 17 0.80 1.89 12.49
N GLU A 18 1.16 3.17 12.66
CA GLU A 18 0.97 3.89 13.92
C GLU A 18 -0.53 3.93 14.29
N SER A 19 -1.41 4.16 13.33
CA SER A 19 -2.85 4.15 13.55
C SER A 19 -3.36 2.77 13.98
N LEU A 20 -2.88 1.70 13.37
CA LEU A 20 -3.24 0.33 13.74
C LEU A 20 -2.81 -0.01 15.18
N GLU A 21 -1.71 0.55 15.63
CA GLU A 21 -1.21 0.38 17.00
C GLU A 21 -1.99 1.21 18.03
N GLY A 22 -2.99 1.98 17.61
CA GLY A 22 -3.81 2.82 18.48
C GLY A 22 -3.22 4.19 18.76
N LYS A 23 -2.20 4.59 18.01
CA LYS A 23 -1.54 5.89 18.12
C LYS A 23 -2.05 6.86 17.06
N ARG A 24 -1.64 8.13 17.15
CA ARG A 24 -1.89 9.09 16.08
C ARG A 24 -1.08 8.72 14.84
N PRO A 25 -1.61 8.95 13.62
CA PRO A 25 -0.95 8.50 12.38
C PRO A 25 0.20 9.41 11.95
N TYR A 26 1.21 9.55 12.77
CA TYR A 26 2.44 10.25 12.41
C TYR A 26 3.39 9.32 11.65
N PRO A 27 3.97 9.75 10.53
CA PRO A 27 4.99 8.97 9.83
C PRO A 27 6.21 8.71 10.72
N ARG A 28 6.83 7.53 10.54
CA ARG A 28 8.09 7.18 11.19
C ARG A 28 9.27 7.63 10.34
N ILE A 29 10.41 7.88 10.98
CA ILE A 29 11.65 8.24 10.28
C ILE A 29 12.26 7.00 9.62
N LYS A 30 12.59 7.10 8.34
CA LYS A 30 13.26 6.07 7.56
C LYS A 30 14.68 6.55 7.20
N PRO A 31 15.77 5.78 7.46
CA PRO A 31 15.84 4.66 8.35
C PRO A 31 15.72 5.05 9.84
N PRO A 32 15.50 4.11 10.79
CA PRO A 32 15.52 2.66 10.60
C PRO A 32 14.13 2.00 10.39
N TYR A 33 13.05 2.78 10.43
CA TYR A 33 11.68 2.26 10.49
C TYR A 33 11.11 1.92 9.11
N PHE A 34 11.82 1.11 8.34
CA PHE A 34 11.24 0.51 7.14
C PHE A 34 10.29 -0.62 7.55
N PRO A 35 9.03 -0.64 7.03
CA PRO A 35 8.04 -1.65 7.45
C PRO A 35 8.49 -3.10 7.26
N ALA A 36 9.28 -3.37 6.21
CA ALA A 36 9.79 -4.72 5.96
C ALA A 36 10.65 -5.25 7.11
N VAL A 37 11.22 -4.40 7.92
CA VAL A 37 12.09 -4.76 9.05
C VAL A 37 11.42 -4.43 10.38
N LEU A 38 10.92 -3.21 10.55
CA LEU A 38 10.32 -2.70 11.78
C LEU A 38 8.95 -2.09 11.49
N GLY A 39 7.95 -2.93 11.25
CA GLY A 39 6.60 -2.51 10.95
C GLY A 39 5.67 -2.53 12.16
N LEU A 40 4.53 -3.21 12.02
CA LEU A 40 3.50 -3.30 13.06
C LEU A 40 4.07 -4.02 14.30
N TYR A 41 4.00 -3.34 15.44
CA TYR A 41 4.55 -3.81 16.72
C TYR A 41 6.03 -4.20 16.61
N MET A 42 6.78 -3.47 15.79
CA MET A 42 8.21 -3.71 15.50
C MET A 42 8.49 -5.06 14.84
N CYS A 43 7.48 -5.69 14.26
CA CYS A 43 7.61 -6.92 13.49
C CYS A 43 7.75 -6.61 11.99
N PRO A 44 8.42 -7.47 11.22
CA PRO A 44 8.46 -7.33 9.77
C PRO A 44 7.03 -7.31 9.20
N THR A 45 6.75 -6.32 8.35
CA THR A 45 5.39 -6.05 7.86
C THR A 45 5.43 -5.69 6.38
N ILE A 46 4.51 -6.26 5.60
CA ILE A 46 4.30 -5.90 4.20
C ILE A 46 3.06 -5.02 4.11
N VAL A 47 3.20 -3.88 3.40
CA VAL A 47 2.10 -2.96 3.15
C VAL A 47 1.81 -2.92 1.66
N ASN A 48 0.56 -3.10 1.28
CA ASN A 48 0.13 -3.03 -0.11
C ASN A 48 -1.09 -2.12 -0.26
N ASN A 49 -1.12 -1.34 -1.33
CA ASN A 49 -2.27 -0.55 -1.70
C ASN A 49 -3.43 -1.48 -2.09
N VAL A 50 -4.64 -1.16 -1.66
CA VAL A 50 -5.85 -1.95 -1.96
C VAL A 50 -6.11 -2.03 -3.46
N GLU A 51 -5.96 -0.94 -4.20
CA GLU A 51 -6.13 -0.94 -5.66
C GLU A 51 -5.15 -1.89 -6.34
N THR A 52 -3.90 -1.94 -5.88
CA THR A 52 -2.90 -2.89 -6.37
C THR A 52 -3.37 -4.33 -6.14
N LEU A 53 -3.84 -4.65 -4.94
CA LEU A 53 -4.36 -5.99 -4.63
C LEU A 53 -5.58 -6.35 -5.48
N CYS A 54 -6.48 -5.40 -5.73
CA CYS A 54 -7.64 -5.60 -6.59
C CYS A 54 -7.25 -5.90 -8.04
N ASN A 55 -6.12 -5.36 -8.52
CA ASN A 55 -5.64 -5.57 -9.87
C ASN A 55 -4.88 -6.90 -10.07
N VAL A 56 -4.42 -7.53 -9.00
CA VAL A 56 -3.66 -8.80 -9.09
C VAL A 56 -4.44 -9.86 -9.85
N ARG A 57 -5.74 -10.00 -9.60
CA ARG A 57 -6.60 -10.94 -10.30
C ARG A 57 -6.57 -10.71 -11.82
N HIS A 58 -6.71 -9.46 -12.25
CA HIS A 58 -6.69 -9.10 -13.69
C HIS A 58 -5.35 -9.41 -14.33
N VAL A 59 -4.26 -9.14 -13.63
CA VAL A 59 -2.92 -9.48 -14.12
C VAL A 59 -2.78 -10.99 -14.31
N LEU A 60 -3.26 -11.79 -13.38
CA LEU A 60 -3.20 -13.25 -13.46
C LEU A 60 -4.07 -13.81 -14.60
N GLU A 61 -5.24 -13.23 -14.83
CA GLU A 61 -6.17 -13.67 -15.90
C GLU A 61 -5.68 -13.26 -17.29
N MET A 62 -5.17 -12.04 -17.45
CA MET A 62 -4.72 -11.49 -18.73
C MET A 62 -3.30 -11.89 -19.11
N GLY A 63 -2.47 -12.19 -18.11
CA GLY A 63 -1.02 -12.30 -18.27
C GLY A 63 -0.32 -10.95 -18.13
N GLY A 64 0.95 -10.98 -17.70
CA GLY A 64 1.73 -9.77 -17.44
C GLY A 64 1.88 -8.86 -18.65
N ASP A 65 2.16 -9.42 -19.81
CA ASP A 65 2.37 -8.64 -21.04
C ASP A 65 1.09 -7.93 -21.51
N ALA A 66 -0.06 -8.63 -21.46
CA ALA A 66 -1.34 -8.03 -21.82
C ALA A 66 -1.73 -6.91 -20.86
N TYR A 67 -1.52 -7.08 -19.56
CA TYR A 67 -1.78 -6.03 -18.57
C TYR A 67 -0.85 -4.84 -18.77
N ALA A 68 0.42 -5.07 -19.04
CA ALA A 68 1.42 -4.03 -19.29
C ALA A 68 1.12 -3.20 -20.55
N SER A 69 0.34 -3.74 -21.50
CA SER A 69 -0.07 -3.03 -22.72
C SER A 69 -1.18 -2.00 -22.48
N LEU A 70 -1.82 -2.02 -21.32
CA LEU A 70 -2.85 -1.03 -20.97
C LEU A 70 -2.23 0.35 -20.71
N GLY A 71 -2.89 1.39 -21.23
CA GLY A 71 -2.41 2.75 -21.12
C GLY A 71 -1.46 3.14 -22.26
N THR A 72 -0.66 4.18 -22.02
CA THR A 72 0.33 4.68 -22.99
C THR A 72 1.72 4.14 -22.67
N THR A 73 2.68 4.33 -23.57
CA THR A 73 4.08 3.93 -23.35
C THR A 73 4.68 4.57 -22.11
N ALA A 74 4.33 5.85 -21.83
CA ALA A 74 4.86 6.58 -20.68
C ALA A 74 4.07 6.33 -19.39
N ASN A 75 2.78 5.98 -19.51
CA ASN A 75 1.87 5.80 -18.36
C ASN A 75 1.07 4.52 -18.56
N THR A 76 1.58 3.42 -18.03
CA THR A 76 0.93 2.11 -18.14
C THR A 76 0.01 1.84 -16.96
N GLY A 77 -0.88 0.84 -17.14
CA GLY A 77 -1.77 0.36 -16.09
C GLY A 77 -3.10 1.09 -16.02
N THR A 78 -3.81 0.88 -14.93
CA THR A 78 -5.16 1.41 -14.68
C THR A 78 -5.23 2.11 -13.33
N ARG A 79 -6.22 3.01 -13.18
CA ARG A 79 -6.47 3.71 -11.93
C ARG A 79 -7.96 4.02 -11.79
N ILE A 80 -8.46 3.95 -10.56
CA ILE A 80 -9.79 4.47 -10.23
C ILE A 80 -9.70 5.99 -10.10
N VAL A 81 -10.58 6.68 -10.78
CA VAL A 81 -10.64 8.15 -10.78
C VAL A 81 -11.79 8.64 -9.91
#